data_04929cf602510d5a3a92b089721b244f
#
_entry.id   04929cf602510d5a3a92b089721b244f
#
_cell.length_a   1.000
_cell.length_b   1.000
_cell.length_c   1.000
_cell.angle_alpha   90.00
_cell.angle_beta   90.00
_cell.angle_gamma   90.00
#
_symmetry.space_group_name_H-M   'P 1'
#
loop_
_entity.id
_entity.type
_entity.pdbx_description
1 polymer ?
#
loop_
_entity_poly.entity_id
_entity_poly.type
_entity_poly.pdbx_seq_one_letter_code
_entity_poly.pdbx_strand_id
1 'polypeptide(L)'
;MENWKDIKGYEGYYQVSDLGRVKSLSRIVNHRNIYMTVKEKILKQSKCNSGYLKVRLYKESKGKTFSVHILVAMAFLNHTPNKYTLVVDHKNNDKIDNVLSNLQITTNRHNSSKDKKGGSSRYVGVSYSNKNKNWVSMINVDSKATYLGAFDTEERASIAYNFALIQLDKLKEYNLTR
;
A
#
# COMPACT_ATOMS: atom_id res chain seq x y z
N MET A 1 -15.64 19.18 -0.82
CA MET A 1 -15.44 19.29 -2.29
C MET A 1 -14.45 18.20 -2.71
N GLU A 2 -14.64 17.53 -3.83
CA GLU A 2 -13.71 16.50 -4.31
C GLU A 2 -12.50 17.15 -4.98
N ASN A 3 -11.30 16.71 -4.58
CA ASN A 3 -10.04 17.24 -5.08
C ASN A 3 -9.47 16.33 -6.17
N TRP A 4 -9.03 16.94 -7.28
CA TRP A 4 -8.46 16.25 -8.44
C TRP A 4 -7.01 16.63 -8.62
N LYS A 5 -6.15 15.63 -8.90
CA LYS A 5 -4.73 15.84 -9.25
C LYS A 5 -4.38 15.09 -10.53
N ASP A 6 -3.46 15.63 -11.30
CA ASP A 6 -2.94 14.99 -12.49
C ASP A 6 -2.23 13.67 -12.14
N ILE A 7 -2.42 12.67 -12.99
CA ILE A 7 -1.71 11.41 -12.87
C ILE A 7 -0.32 11.58 -13.47
N LYS A 8 0.71 11.35 -12.67
CA LYS A 8 2.13 11.46 -13.07
C LYS A 8 2.43 10.68 -14.35
N GLY A 9 2.97 11.38 -15.33
CA GLY A 9 3.24 10.88 -16.69
C GLY A 9 2.05 10.89 -17.64
N TYR A 10 0.88 11.36 -17.15
CA TYR A 10 -0.37 11.51 -17.92
C TYR A 10 -0.99 12.90 -17.72
N GLU A 11 -0.18 13.90 -17.41
CA GLU A 11 -0.59 15.29 -17.24
C GLU A 11 -1.32 15.77 -18.51
N GLY A 12 -2.44 16.47 -18.32
CA GLY A 12 -3.31 16.90 -19.42
C GLY A 12 -4.16 15.79 -20.07
N TYR A 13 -3.99 14.53 -19.67
CA TYR A 13 -4.77 13.39 -20.16
C TYR A 13 -5.74 12.85 -19.13
N TYR A 14 -5.27 12.66 -17.88
CA TYR A 14 -6.07 12.01 -16.84
C TYR A 14 -5.76 12.60 -15.47
N GLN A 15 -6.81 12.64 -14.65
CA GLN A 15 -6.73 13.02 -13.23
C GLN A 15 -7.30 11.91 -12.36
N VAL A 16 -6.83 11.86 -11.13
CA VAL A 16 -7.35 11.02 -10.05
C VAL A 16 -7.83 11.90 -8.91
N SER A 17 -8.92 11.51 -8.25
CA SER A 17 -9.47 12.24 -7.11
C SER A 17 -9.10 11.60 -5.77
N ASP A 18 -9.23 12.39 -4.70
CA ASP A 18 -9.13 11.95 -3.31
C ASP A 18 -10.27 10.97 -2.91
N LEU A 19 -11.32 10.85 -3.72
CA LEU A 19 -12.37 9.84 -3.57
C LEU A 19 -12.11 8.56 -4.39
N GLY A 20 -10.93 8.41 -4.99
CA GLY A 20 -10.58 7.21 -5.77
C GLY A 20 -11.24 7.13 -7.14
N ARG A 21 -11.77 8.23 -7.68
CA ARG A 21 -12.28 8.29 -9.05
C ARG A 21 -11.18 8.71 -10.01
N VAL A 22 -11.26 8.25 -11.26
CA VAL A 22 -10.32 8.62 -12.33
C VAL A 22 -11.11 9.22 -13.48
N LYS A 23 -10.66 10.35 -13.99
CA LYS A 23 -11.29 11.01 -15.15
C LYS A 23 -10.32 11.19 -16.31
N SER A 24 -10.83 11.10 -17.52
CA SER A 24 -10.18 11.55 -18.75
C SER A 24 -10.50 13.00 -18.95
N LEU A 25 -9.48 13.83 -19.19
CA LEU A 25 -9.66 15.24 -19.48
C LEU A 25 -10.09 15.45 -20.94
N SER A 26 -10.82 16.55 -21.18
CA SER A 26 -11.13 16.99 -22.53
C SER A 26 -9.84 17.37 -23.26
N ARG A 27 -9.66 16.87 -24.48
CA ARG A 27 -8.49 17.17 -25.31
C ARG A 27 -8.75 16.93 -26.78
N ILE A 28 -8.00 17.59 -27.64
CA ILE A 28 -7.99 17.31 -29.08
C ILE A 28 -6.94 16.21 -29.32
N VAL A 29 -7.34 15.17 -30.05
CA VAL A 29 -6.45 14.10 -30.51
C VAL A 29 -6.42 14.07 -32.02
N ASN A 30 -5.25 13.84 -32.60
CA ASN A 30 -5.09 13.60 -34.02
C ASN A 30 -5.07 12.08 -34.27
N HIS A 31 -6.00 11.60 -35.05
CA HIS A 31 -6.05 10.23 -35.51
C HIS A 31 -6.07 10.21 -37.04
N ARG A 32 -4.97 9.81 -37.69
CA ARG A 32 -4.84 9.71 -39.15
C ARG A 32 -5.21 11.06 -39.87
N ASN A 33 -4.64 12.17 -39.38
CA ASN A 33 -4.91 13.54 -39.86
C ASN A 33 -6.35 14.06 -39.63
N ILE A 34 -7.15 13.36 -38.84
CA ILE A 34 -8.46 13.81 -38.38
C ILE A 34 -8.35 14.27 -36.92
N TYR A 35 -8.68 15.53 -36.65
CA TYR A 35 -8.73 16.09 -35.31
C TYR A 35 -10.08 15.75 -34.66
N MET A 36 -10.03 15.06 -33.52
CA MET A 36 -11.22 14.66 -32.78
C MET A 36 -11.15 15.19 -31.35
N THR A 37 -12.28 15.68 -30.83
CA THR A 37 -12.38 16.10 -29.43
C THR A 37 -12.77 14.90 -28.57
N VAL A 38 -11.88 14.51 -27.66
CA VAL A 38 -12.20 13.62 -26.56
C VAL A 38 -12.87 14.44 -25.46
N LYS A 39 -14.12 14.14 -25.10
CA LYS A 39 -14.83 14.81 -24.01
C LYS A 39 -14.34 14.29 -22.66
N GLU A 40 -14.39 15.19 -21.65
CA GLU A 40 -14.15 14.78 -20.25
C GLU A 40 -15.15 13.71 -19.82
N LYS A 41 -14.65 12.68 -19.13
CA LYS A 41 -15.50 11.65 -18.56
C LYS A 41 -14.83 10.91 -17.40
N ILE A 42 -15.62 10.50 -16.42
CA ILE A 42 -15.19 9.54 -15.39
C ILE A 42 -15.01 8.17 -16.04
N LEU A 43 -13.87 7.55 -15.79
CA LEU A 43 -13.55 6.25 -16.33
C LEU A 43 -14.18 5.13 -15.50
N LYS A 44 -14.74 4.13 -16.19
CA LYS A 44 -15.19 2.90 -15.55
C LYS A 44 -14.00 2.13 -15.00
N GLN A 45 -14.04 1.78 -13.74
CA GLN A 45 -13.05 0.94 -13.08
C GLN A 45 -13.50 -0.52 -13.11
N SER A 46 -12.58 -1.46 -13.21
CA SER A 46 -12.85 -2.89 -13.20
C SER A 46 -12.16 -3.56 -12.01
N LYS A 47 -12.87 -4.47 -11.34
CA LYS A 47 -12.30 -5.29 -10.27
C LYS A 47 -11.44 -6.40 -10.88
N CYS A 48 -10.19 -6.56 -10.43
CA CYS A 48 -9.33 -7.67 -10.85
C CYS A 48 -9.46 -8.87 -9.91
N ASN A 49 -8.91 -10.03 -10.30
CA ASN A 49 -8.99 -11.28 -9.52
C ASN A 49 -8.45 -11.13 -8.08
N SER A 50 -7.48 -10.26 -7.83
CA SER A 50 -6.96 -9.97 -6.48
C SER A 50 -7.85 -9.02 -5.67
N GLY A 51 -9.00 -8.60 -6.21
CA GLY A 51 -10.01 -7.79 -5.54
C GLY A 51 -9.84 -6.27 -5.69
N TYR A 52 -8.73 -5.78 -6.23
CA TYR A 52 -8.48 -4.35 -6.39
C TYR A 52 -9.18 -3.75 -7.60
N LEU A 53 -9.56 -2.47 -7.51
CA LEU A 53 -10.03 -1.70 -8.66
C LEU A 53 -8.86 -1.27 -9.54
N LYS A 54 -9.04 -1.45 -10.84
CA LYS A 54 -8.07 -1.07 -11.88
C LYS A 54 -8.71 -0.19 -12.94
N VAL A 55 -7.88 0.65 -13.55
CA VAL A 55 -8.23 1.49 -14.70
C VAL A 55 -7.15 1.38 -15.76
N ARG A 56 -7.56 1.39 -17.05
CA ARG A 56 -6.64 1.39 -18.17
C ARG A 56 -6.54 2.78 -18.76
N LEU A 57 -5.33 3.33 -18.79
CA LEU A 57 -5.02 4.65 -19.35
C LEU A 57 -4.27 4.49 -20.66
N TYR A 58 -4.55 5.42 -21.59
CA TYR A 58 -3.92 5.43 -22.91
C TYR A 58 -3.18 6.75 -23.14
N LYS A 59 -1.94 6.64 -23.61
CA LYS A 59 -1.14 7.77 -24.08
C LYS A 59 -0.35 7.31 -25.30
N GLU A 60 -0.34 8.10 -26.37
CA GLU A 60 0.39 7.79 -27.61
C GLU A 60 0.09 6.37 -28.14
N SER A 61 -1.19 6.01 -28.20
CA SER A 61 -1.68 4.69 -28.63
C SER A 61 -1.26 3.49 -27.75
N LYS A 62 -0.52 3.75 -26.65
CA LYS A 62 -0.11 2.72 -25.68
C LYS A 62 -1.04 2.71 -24.48
N GLY A 63 -1.61 1.54 -24.17
CA GLY A 63 -2.50 1.36 -23.02
C GLY A 63 -1.77 0.70 -21.85
N LYS A 64 -1.83 1.29 -20.65
CA LYS A 64 -1.28 0.72 -19.42
C LYS A 64 -2.35 0.65 -18.35
N THR A 65 -2.38 -0.47 -17.61
CA THR A 65 -3.36 -0.70 -16.54
C THR A 65 -2.73 -0.38 -15.19
N PHE A 66 -3.46 0.38 -14.38
CA PHE A 66 -3.04 0.83 -13.05
C PHE A 66 -4.04 0.38 -12.00
N SER A 67 -3.59 0.10 -10.79
CA SER A 67 -4.45 -0.02 -9.62
C SER A 67 -4.82 1.38 -9.11
N VAL A 68 -6.10 1.59 -8.81
CA VAL A 68 -6.62 2.92 -8.46
C VAL A 68 -5.99 3.45 -7.17
N HIS A 69 -5.89 2.61 -6.11
CA HIS A 69 -5.24 3.00 -4.84
C HIS A 69 -3.79 3.48 -5.04
N ILE A 70 -3.06 2.89 -5.99
CA ILE A 70 -1.70 3.34 -6.31
C ILE A 70 -1.71 4.72 -6.95
N LEU A 71 -2.64 5.00 -7.87
CA LEU A 71 -2.77 6.33 -8.48
C LEU A 71 -3.11 7.39 -7.43
N VAL A 72 -4.04 7.09 -6.51
CA VAL A 72 -4.38 7.99 -5.40
C VAL A 72 -3.16 8.24 -4.52
N ALA A 73 -2.46 7.19 -4.11
CA ALA A 73 -1.29 7.32 -3.26
C ALA A 73 -0.14 8.09 -3.95
N MET A 74 0.09 7.89 -5.24
CA MET A 74 1.07 8.65 -6.01
C MET A 74 0.73 10.14 -6.06
N ALA A 75 -0.55 10.48 -6.28
CA ALA A 75 -1.00 11.85 -6.44
C ALA A 75 -1.09 12.61 -5.11
N PHE A 76 -1.51 11.97 -4.03
CA PHE A 76 -1.85 12.63 -2.78
C PHE A 76 -0.91 12.33 -1.60
N LEU A 77 -0.23 11.17 -1.59
CA LEU A 77 0.68 10.75 -0.53
C LEU A 77 2.15 10.75 -0.96
N ASN A 78 2.48 11.29 -2.15
CA ASN A 78 3.83 11.29 -2.72
C ASN A 78 4.46 9.88 -2.80
N HIS A 79 3.62 8.84 -2.92
CA HIS A 79 4.09 7.47 -3.02
C HIS A 79 4.86 7.26 -4.33
N THR A 80 6.06 6.71 -4.22
CA THR A 80 6.81 6.20 -5.38
C THR A 80 6.81 4.67 -5.29
N PRO A 81 6.14 3.97 -6.23
CA PRO A 81 6.12 2.52 -6.21
C PRO A 81 7.52 1.94 -6.29
N ASN A 82 7.99 1.40 -5.18
CA ASN A 82 9.21 0.61 -5.11
C ASN A 82 8.81 -0.81 -4.72
N LYS A 83 9.07 -1.77 -5.55
CA LYS A 83 8.49 -3.13 -5.52
C LYS A 83 8.50 -3.85 -4.16
N TYR A 84 9.28 -3.42 -3.15
CA TYR A 84 9.57 -4.29 -2.00
C TYR A 84 9.56 -3.62 -0.62
N THR A 85 9.65 -2.29 -0.53
CA THR A 85 9.82 -1.62 0.77
C THR A 85 8.54 -0.98 1.28
N LEU A 86 7.90 -0.18 0.44
CA LEU A 86 6.68 0.54 0.81
C LEU A 86 5.51 0.12 -0.09
N VAL A 87 4.40 -0.18 0.53
CA VAL A 87 3.15 -0.56 -0.12
C VAL A 87 2.02 0.36 0.29
N VAL A 88 1.00 0.44 -0.55
CA VAL A 88 -0.24 1.13 -0.21
C VAL A 88 -1.20 0.12 0.41
N ASP A 89 -1.66 0.41 1.62
CA ASP A 89 -2.57 -0.41 2.38
C ASP A 89 -3.93 0.30 2.55
N HIS A 90 -5.01 -0.49 2.57
CA HIS A 90 -6.36 -0.04 2.88
C HIS A 90 -6.62 -0.22 4.39
N LYS A 91 -6.78 0.87 5.14
CA LYS A 91 -6.93 0.84 6.60
C LYS A 91 -8.07 -0.06 7.06
N ASN A 92 -9.18 -0.07 6.33
CA ASN A 92 -10.38 -0.88 6.62
C ASN A 92 -10.36 -2.27 5.96
N ASN A 93 -9.27 -2.66 5.27
CA ASN A 93 -9.13 -3.91 4.51
C ASN A 93 -10.07 -4.04 3.28
N ASP A 94 -10.89 -3.04 2.97
CA ASP A 94 -11.70 -3.06 1.75
C ASP A 94 -10.89 -2.57 0.55
N LYS A 95 -10.50 -3.50 -0.31
CA LYS A 95 -9.67 -3.26 -1.50
C LYS A 95 -10.33 -2.41 -2.59
N ILE A 96 -11.62 -2.16 -2.49
CA ILE A 96 -12.35 -1.31 -3.44
C ILE A 96 -12.59 0.11 -2.90
N ASP A 97 -12.42 0.33 -1.62
CA ASP A 97 -12.53 1.65 -0.99
C ASP A 97 -11.22 2.44 -1.14
N ASN A 98 -11.08 3.13 -2.27
CA ASN A 98 -9.88 3.88 -2.63
C ASN A 98 -9.92 5.36 -2.21
N VAL A 99 -10.77 5.72 -1.25
CA VAL A 99 -10.81 7.08 -0.69
C VAL A 99 -9.48 7.36 0.02
N LEU A 100 -8.90 8.55 -0.19
CA LEU A 100 -7.60 8.93 0.35
C LEU A 100 -7.48 8.73 1.88
N SER A 101 -8.53 9.04 2.64
CA SER A 101 -8.55 8.86 4.10
C SER A 101 -8.41 7.41 4.54
N ASN A 102 -8.81 6.46 3.68
CA ASN A 102 -8.67 5.01 3.91
C ASN A 102 -7.32 4.45 3.49
N LEU A 103 -6.51 5.19 2.74
CA LEU A 103 -5.21 4.72 2.25
C LEU A 103 -4.08 5.17 3.17
N GLN A 104 -3.07 4.33 3.30
CA GLN A 104 -1.81 4.64 3.98
C GLN A 104 -0.63 3.99 3.27
N ILE A 105 0.55 4.61 3.42
CA ILE A 105 1.82 4.01 2.99
C ILE A 105 2.41 3.28 4.19
N THR A 106 2.77 2.02 4.00
CA THR A 106 3.32 1.18 5.05
C THR A 106 4.36 0.20 4.49
N THR A 107 5.11 -0.46 5.36
CA THR A 107 6.03 -1.52 4.92
C THR A 107 5.28 -2.81 4.60
N ASN A 108 5.83 -3.63 3.69
CA ASN A 108 5.29 -4.97 3.41
C ASN A 108 5.14 -5.80 4.69
N ARG A 109 6.10 -5.68 5.60
CA ARG A 109 6.08 -6.39 6.88
C ARG A 109 4.88 -5.97 7.73
N HIS A 110 4.67 -4.65 7.90
CA HIS A 110 3.56 -4.13 8.67
C HIS A 110 2.21 -4.51 8.04
N ASN A 111 2.08 -4.34 6.71
CA ASN A 111 0.88 -4.74 5.99
C ASN A 111 0.59 -6.24 6.10
N SER A 112 1.61 -7.09 6.00
CA SER A 112 1.46 -8.56 6.11
C SER A 112 1.17 -9.03 7.54
N SER A 113 1.51 -8.24 8.54
CA SER A 113 1.24 -8.54 9.96
C SER A 113 -0.07 -7.91 10.46
N LYS A 114 -0.63 -6.96 9.71
CA LYS A 114 -1.92 -6.36 10.00
C LYS A 114 -2.99 -7.46 10.13
N ASP A 115 -3.76 -7.43 11.18
CA ASP A 115 -4.83 -8.39 11.50
C ASP A 115 -4.39 -9.84 11.74
N LYS A 116 -3.10 -10.14 11.66
CA LYS A 116 -2.61 -11.44 12.13
C LYS A 116 -2.59 -11.47 13.64
N LYS A 117 -3.52 -12.22 14.21
CA LYS A 117 -3.45 -12.62 15.62
C LYS A 117 -2.37 -13.68 15.75
N GLY A 118 -1.37 -13.44 16.57
CA GLY A 118 -0.42 -14.48 16.97
C GLY A 118 -1.20 -15.58 17.74
N GLY A 119 -1.19 -16.82 17.31
CA GLY A 119 -1.86 -17.99 17.86
C GLY A 119 -2.56 -17.80 19.22
N SER A 120 -1.82 -17.90 20.34
CA SER A 120 -2.31 -17.65 21.71
C SER A 120 -2.28 -16.18 22.14
N SER A 121 -1.77 -15.26 21.31
CA SER A 121 -1.59 -13.83 21.60
C SER A 121 -2.37 -12.95 20.64
N ARG A 122 -2.83 -11.79 21.12
CA ARG A 122 -3.34 -10.67 20.31
C ARG A 122 -2.24 -9.88 19.60
N TYR A 123 -0.97 -10.04 20.00
CA TYR A 123 0.17 -9.34 19.43
C TYR A 123 0.92 -10.19 18.40
N VAL A 124 1.42 -9.54 17.35
CA VAL A 124 2.23 -10.19 16.32
C VAL A 124 3.61 -10.56 16.88
N GLY A 125 4.05 -11.80 16.57
CA GLY A 125 5.35 -12.30 17.01
C GLY A 125 5.39 -12.71 18.47
N VAL A 126 4.25 -12.75 19.14
CA VAL A 126 4.10 -13.17 20.54
C VAL A 126 3.28 -14.46 20.61
N SER A 127 3.70 -15.39 21.42
CA SER A 127 2.99 -16.65 21.68
C SER A 127 3.16 -17.10 23.14
N TYR A 128 2.16 -17.79 23.67
CA TYR A 128 2.24 -18.36 25.02
C TYR A 128 2.84 -19.76 24.97
N SER A 129 3.85 -20.00 25.77
CA SER A 129 4.47 -21.31 25.96
C SER A 129 3.82 -22.04 27.13
N ASN A 130 2.97 -23.03 26.82
CA ASN A 130 2.34 -23.87 27.84
C ASN A 130 3.36 -24.64 28.69
N LYS A 131 4.50 -25.03 28.09
CA LYS A 131 5.58 -25.77 28.78
C LYS A 131 6.26 -24.93 29.86
N ASN A 132 6.58 -23.68 29.51
CA ASN A 132 7.34 -22.76 30.37
C ASN A 132 6.45 -21.78 31.11
N LYS A 133 5.13 -21.79 30.85
CA LYS A 133 4.12 -20.86 31.41
C LYS A 133 4.51 -19.40 31.29
N ASN A 134 5.05 -19.01 30.14
CA ASN A 134 5.50 -17.66 29.84
C ASN A 134 5.16 -17.24 28.42
N TRP A 135 5.31 -15.95 28.13
CA TRP A 135 5.11 -15.36 26.81
C TRP A 135 6.45 -15.29 26.06
N VAL A 136 6.47 -15.81 24.85
CA VAL A 136 7.65 -15.84 23.98
C VAL A 136 7.49 -14.81 22.88
N SER A 137 8.52 -14.02 22.66
CA SER A 137 8.60 -13.08 21.53
C SER A 137 9.61 -13.56 20.49
N MET A 138 9.19 -13.57 19.22
CA MET A 138 10.02 -13.99 18.08
C MET A 138 9.79 -13.06 16.89
N ILE A 139 10.84 -12.81 16.11
CA ILE A 139 10.78 -12.01 14.90
C ILE A 139 11.45 -12.76 13.75
N ASN A 140 10.86 -12.70 12.54
CA ASN A 140 11.50 -13.23 11.35
C ASN A 140 12.39 -12.16 10.68
N VAL A 141 13.68 -12.44 10.56
CA VAL A 141 14.66 -11.64 9.85
C VAL A 141 15.26 -12.50 8.75
N ASP A 142 15.18 -12.06 7.50
CA ASP A 142 15.72 -12.76 6.33
C ASP A 142 15.34 -14.25 6.28
N SER A 143 14.05 -14.54 6.51
CA SER A 143 13.46 -15.88 6.55
C SER A 143 13.91 -16.75 7.73
N LYS A 144 14.66 -16.20 8.69
CA LYS A 144 15.04 -16.90 9.94
C LYS A 144 14.26 -16.36 11.12
N ALA A 145 13.69 -17.26 11.91
CA ALA A 145 13.03 -16.92 13.16
C ALA A 145 14.10 -16.58 14.22
N THR A 146 14.07 -15.35 14.72
CA THR A 146 14.96 -14.86 15.76
C THR A 146 14.20 -14.75 17.07
N TYR A 147 14.69 -15.43 18.09
CA TYR A 147 14.13 -15.40 19.45
C TYR A 147 14.52 -14.07 20.13
N LEU A 148 13.54 -13.38 20.70
CA LEU A 148 13.72 -12.08 21.35
C LEU A 148 13.65 -12.16 22.88
N GLY A 149 13.13 -13.26 23.42
CA GLY A 149 13.05 -13.51 24.84
C GLY A 149 11.74 -14.17 25.28
N ALA A 150 11.74 -14.56 26.57
CA ALA A 150 10.56 -15.02 27.27
C ALA A 150 10.20 -14.01 28.38
N PHE A 151 8.92 -13.76 28.58
CA PHE A 151 8.40 -12.69 29.40
C PHE A 151 7.26 -13.20 30.27
N ASP A 152 7.07 -12.59 31.40
CA ASP A 152 5.99 -12.86 32.36
C ASP A 152 4.61 -12.36 31.86
N THR A 153 4.59 -11.33 31.01
CA THR A 153 3.35 -10.78 30.45
C THR A 153 3.37 -10.70 28.93
N GLU A 154 2.19 -10.75 28.33
CA GLU A 154 1.97 -10.61 26.90
C GLU A 154 2.44 -9.24 26.38
N GLU A 155 2.21 -8.20 27.16
CA GLU A 155 2.59 -6.82 26.84
C GLU A 155 4.12 -6.66 26.76
N ARG A 156 4.87 -7.22 27.74
CA ARG A 156 6.35 -7.17 27.71
C ARG A 156 6.91 -7.90 26.49
N ALA A 157 6.36 -9.05 26.14
CA ALA A 157 6.74 -9.76 24.92
C ALA A 157 6.47 -8.91 23.67
N SER A 158 5.36 -8.17 23.62
CA SER A 158 5.02 -7.29 22.49
C SER A 158 5.95 -6.08 22.40
N ILE A 159 6.36 -5.51 23.51
CA ILE A 159 7.35 -4.42 23.56
C ILE A 159 8.69 -4.87 23.00
N ALA A 160 9.17 -6.07 23.35
CA ALA A 160 10.40 -6.64 22.80
C ALA A 160 10.31 -6.82 21.27
N TYR A 161 9.17 -7.27 20.76
CA TYR A 161 8.93 -7.36 19.32
C TYR A 161 9.00 -5.99 18.62
N ASN A 162 8.30 -4.99 19.16
CA ASN A 162 8.27 -3.64 18.60
C ASN A 162 9.65 -2.97 18.64
N PHE A 163 10.41 -3.17 19.72
CA PHE A 163 11.78 -2.67 19.84
C PHE A 163 12.68 -3.27 18.75
N ALA A 164 12.60 -4.60 18.55
CA ALA A 164 13.37 -5.27 17.50
C ALA A 164 12.99 -4.76 16.10
N LEU A 165 11.72 -4.45 15.83
CA LEU A 165 11.27 -3.85 14.58
C LEU A 165 11.93 -2.49 14.34
N ILE A 166 11.94 -1.61 15.35
CA ILE A 166 12.55 -0.28 15.27
C ILE A 166 14.04 -0.38 14.96
N GLN A 167 14.75 -1.32 15.60
CA GLN A 167 16.18 -1.53 15.35
C GLN A 167 16.44 -2.02 13.92
N LEU A 168 15.63 -2.94 13.41
CA LEU A 168 15.74 -3.43 12.03
C LEU A 168 15.49 -2.34 10.99
N ASP A 169 14.52 -1.46 11.23
CA ASP A 169 14.22 -0.36 10.31
C ASP A 169 15.36 0.68 10.31
N LYS A 170 15.93 1.02 11.47
CA LYS A 170 17.12 1.90 11.58
C LYS A 170 18.34 1.33 10.86
N LEU A 171 18.61 0.01 10.98
CA LEU A 171 19.72 -0.65 10.28
C LEU A 171 19.55 -0.61 8.76
N LYS A 172 18.30 -0.70 8.27
CA LYS A 172 18.02 -0.58 6.83
C LYS A 172 18.24 0.84 6.32
N GLU A 173 17.83 1.86 7.05
CA GLU A 173 18.09 3.26 6.70
C GLU A 173 19.60 3.54 6.63
N TYR A 174 20.38 3.05 7.59
CA TYR A 174 21.84 3.20 7.59
C TYR A 174 22.52 2.54 6.39
N ASN A 175 22.02 1.39 5.93
CA ASN A 175 22.56 0.67 4.78
C ASN A 175 22.15 1.28 3.43
N LEU A 176 21.10 2.11 3.39
CA LEU A 176 20.66 2.83 2.18
C LEU A 176 21.42 4.17 1.97
N THR A 177 22.12 4.65 2.99
CA THR A 177 22.87 5.92 2.96
C THR A 177 24.37 5.71 2.71
N ARG A 178 24.82 4.50 2.48
CA ARG A 178 26.16 4.12 2.04
C ARG A 178 26.14 3.62 0.60
#